data_ad5c0c2afce59e17134a01ef29041526
#
_entry.id   ad5c0c2afce59e17134a01ef29041526
#
_cell.length_a   1.000
_cell.length_b   1.000
_cell.length_c   1.000
_cell.angle_alpha   90.00
_cell.angle_beta   90.00
_cell.angle_gamma   90.00
#
_symmetry.space_group_name_H-M   'P 1'
#
loop_
_entity.id
_entity.type
_entity.pdbx_description
1 polymer ?
#
loop_
_entity_poly.entity_id
_entity_poly.type
_entity_poly.pdbx_seq_one_letter_code
_entity_poly.pdbx_strand_id
1 'polypeptide(L)'
;MKKLLIVVSIFCSLVANAQEGRWKGELNLPGTKLPIVFNFSSEGCTMDSPSQGAVGIKTDWTRSENGDVKISIPTIGGSYEGRLEGKEIKGVFKQMWMSFPLNLTETRLNRPQTPVAPFPYTTEEVKFKNGDIELNGTLTLPAGFSKKTPVLVMVTGSGQQNRDEELFEHKPFAVIADAFARKGIATLRYDDRFFGDKSKDFGKFTTYDFKEDALAAINLLRGRFDNVGVLGHSDGGTIALMLAAEGKADFAVSMAGVSGSGKENLLLQNKMILKSMGHSDEVLITYCDVLGKMFDEMANGRQPKGGDIPESLPMELKTNLQAVMSQPLVPYICTSLSIDMSKSLAKIKCPVLAINGKLDLQVEPTYNLGVLEKGLTNCKHKVVDFDGLNHLFQHCKTGSPTEYSEIEETISPEVLGVMIDWIKQQ
;
A
#
# COMPACT_ATOMS: atom_id res chain seq x y z
N MET A 1 -13.82 -21.67 5.16
CA MET A 1 -12.42 -21.85 5.57
C MET A 1 -11.55 -21.96 4.31
N LYS A 2 -11.08 -20.89 3.74
CA LYS A 2 -10.10 -20.94 2.63
C LYS A 2 -9.44 -19.59 2.46
N LYS A 3 -8.12 -19.63 2.54
CA LYS A 3 -7.13 -18.76 1.94
C LYS A 3 -7.14 -17.28 2.32
N LEU A 4 -6.35 -16.95 3.32
CA LEU A 4 -5.71 -15.65 3.42
C LEU A 4 -4.62 -15.66 2.33
N LEU A 5 -4.96 -15.21 1.14
CA LEU A 5 -3.99 -14.88 0.10
C LEU A 5 -3.47 -13.49 0.41
N ILE A 6 -2.19 -13.36 0.64
CA ILE A 6 -1.49 -12.07 0.47
C ILE A 6 -1.54 -11.79 -1.03
N VAL A 7 -2.58 -11.06 -1.46
CA VAL A 7 -2.73 -10.64 -2.85
C VAL A 7 -2.24 -9.21 -2.95
N VAL A 8 -1.14 -9.04 -3.61
CA VAL A 8 -0.72 -7.77 -4.21
C VAL A 8 -1.78 -7.40 -5.24
N SER A 9 -2.54 -6.35 -4.97
CA SER A 9 -3.69 -5.95 -5.79
C SER A 9 -3.27 -5.15 -7.01
N ILE A 10 -3.75 -5.54 -8.17
CA ILE A 10 -3.62 -4.80 -9.42
C ILE A 10 -4.94 -4.11 -9.72
N PHE A 11 -4.90 -2.83 -10.00
CA PHE A 11 -6.03 -1.99 -10.39
C PHE A 11 -6.17 -1.80 -11.89
N CYS A 12 -7.40 -1.58 -12.34
CA CYS A 12 -7.68 -0.86 -13.58
C CYS A 12 -8.97 -0.05 -13.53
N SER A 13 -8.93 1.08 -14.18
CA SER A 13 -9.91 2.14 -14.17
C SER A 13 -10.80 2.23 -15.43
N LEU A 14 -12.06 2.60 -15.19
CA LEU A 14 -13.00 3.53 -15.81
C LEU A 14 -13.53 3.35 -17.26
N VAL A 15 -14.85 3.36 -17.45
CA VAL A 15 -15.73 4.43 -17.95
C VAL A 15 -17.23 4.08 -17.79
N ALA A 16 -18.03 5.11 -17.57
CA ALA A 16 -19.39 5.14 -17.02
C ALA A 16 -20.53 4.65 -17.94
N ASN A 17 -21.53 3.99 -17.36
CA ASN A 17 -22.91 4.44 -17.31
C ASN A 17 -23.84 3.48 -16.53
N ALA A 18 -24.68 4.07 -15.66
CA ALA A 18 -25.84 3.50 -14.97
C ALA A 18 -25.56 2.37 -13.95
N GLN A 19 -25.33 2.78 -12.74
CA GLN A 19 -25.09 2.07 -11.48
C GLN A 19 -23.65 1.56 -11.30
N GLU A 20 -22.70 2.40 -11.61
CA GLU A 20 -21.40 2.38 -10.99
C GLU A 20 -21.59 2.77 -9.52
N GLY A 21 -20.93 2.04 -8.63
CA GLY A 21 -21.02 2.35 -7.22
C GLY A 21 -20.60 1.20 -6.34
N ARG A 22 -20.36 1.55 -5.12
CA ARG A 22 -20.01 0.64 -4.05
C ARG A 22 -21.26 0.28 -3.28
N TRP A 23 -21.54 -1.01 -3.15
CA TRP A 23 -22.72 -1.53 -2.50
C TRP A 23 -22.31 -2.42 -1.34
N LYS A 24 -22.69 -2.04 -0.11
CA LYS A 24 -22.29 -2.72 1.13
C LYS A 24 -23.48 -3.37 1.82
N GLY A 25 -23.26 -4.58 2.34
CA GLY A 25 -24.17 -5.28 3.23
C GLY A 25 -23.42 -6.12 4.26
N GLU A 26 -24.14 -6.68 5.22
CA GLU A 26 -23.57 -7.53 6.27
C GLU A 26 -24.17 -8.93 6.23
N LEU A 27 -23.34 -9.95 6.11
CA LEU A 27 -23.73 -11.33 6.35
C LEU A 27 -23.78 -11.59 7.86
N ASN A 28 -24.94 -12.01 8.36
CA ASN A 28 -25.08 -12.44 9.75
C ASN A 28 -24.69 -13.91 9.87
N LEU A 29 -23.51 -14.17 10.38
CA LEU A 29 -22.98 -15.51 10.64
C LEU A 29 -23.12 -15.84 12.14
N PRO A 30 -23.15 -17.12 12.54
CA PRO A 30 -23.16 -17.49 13.96
C PRO A 30 -21.95 -16.88 14.68
N GLY A 31 -22.21 -15.96 15.61
CA GLY A 31 -21.19 -15.31 16.44
C GLY A 31 -20.45 -14.15 15.81
N THR A 32 -20.71 -13.79 14.53
CA THR A 32 -20.01 -12.66 13.89
C THR A 32 -20.84 -12.05 12.76
N LYS A 33 -20.53 -10.80 12.41
CA LYS A 33 -21.03 -10.13 11.21
C LYS A 33 -19.89 -9.96 10.23
N LEU A 34 -20.13 -10.32 8.98
CA LEU A 34 -19.15 -10.21 7.92
C LEU A 34 -19.62 -9.18 6.89
N PRO A 35 -18.98 -7.99 6.81
CA PRO A 35 -19.28 -7.01 5.79
C PRO A 35 -18.83 -7.52 4.43
N ILE A 36 -19.73 -7.39 3.44
CA ILE A 36 -19.48 -7.68 2.04
C ILE A 36 -19.74 -6.41 1.24
N VAL A 37 -18.84 -6.13 0.32
CA VAL A 37 -18.96 -5.00 -0.60
C VAL A 37 -18.86 -5.49 -2.03
N PHE A 38 -19.79 -5.05 -2.88
CA PHE A 38 -19.68 -5.20 -4.32
C PHE A 38 -19.40 -3.85 -4.96
N ASN A 39 -18.34 -3.79 -5.76
CA ASN A 39 -17.96 -2.59 -6.51
C ASN A 39 -18.33 -2.80 -7.97
N PHE A 40 -19.32 -2.08 -8.45
CA PHE A 40 -19.77 -2.13 -9.83
C PHE A 40 -19.11 -1.01 -10.63
N SER A 41 -18.56 -1.34 -11.78
CA SER A 41 -17.97 -0.42 -12.73
C SER A 41 -18.32 -0.81 -14.17
N SER A 42 -17.98 0.04 -15.13
CA SER A 42 -18.11 -0.28 -16.56
C SER A 42 -17.25 -1.48 -16.99
N GLU A 43 -16.19 -1.79 -16.25
CA GLU A 43 -15.30 -2.92 -16.54
C GLU A 43 -15.78 -4.23 -15.91
N GLY A 44 -16.76 -4.18 -15.00
CA GLY A 44 -17.25 -5.35 -14.32
C GLY A 44 -17.66 -5.11 -12.87
N CYS A 45 -17.71 -6.19 -12.11
CA CYS A 45 -17.99 -6.17 -10.69
C CYS A 45 -16.87 -6.89 -9.93
N THR A 46 -16.46 -6.35 -8.79
CA THR A 46 -15.58 -7.03 -7.84
C THR A 46 -16.25 -7.13 -6.48
N MET A 47 -15.80 -8.09 -5.68
CA MET A 47 -16.25 -8.25 -4.30
C MET A 47 -15.10 -7.99 -3.33
N ASP A 48 -15.38 -7.22 -2.28
CA ASP A 48 -14.49 -7.09 -1.13
C ASP A 48 -15.10 -7.75 0.10
N SER A 49 -14.25 -8.32 0.94
CA SER A 49 -14.58 -8.76 2.29
C SER A 49 -13.58 -8.11 3.26
N PRO A 50 -13.84 -6.87 3.69
CA PRO A 50 -12.88 -6.07 4.46
C PRO A 50 -12.37 -6.75 5.73
N SER A 51 -13.27 -7.35 6.52
CA SER A 51 -12.90 -8.08 7.75
C SER A 51 -12.05 -9.33 7.52
N GLN A 52 -11.89 -9.76 6.26
CA GLN A 52 -11.05 -10.89 5.87
C GLN A 52 -9.81 -10.43 5.09
N GLY A 53 -9.59 -9.11 4.97
CA GLY A 53 -8.50 -8.54 4.19
C GLY A 53 -8.56 -8.85 2.69
N ALA A 54 -9.73 -9.26 2.18
CA ALA A 54 -9.91 -9.65 0.79
C ALA A 54 -10.52 -8.49 0.00
N VAL A 55 -9.84 -8.03 -1.05
CA VAL A 55 -10.22 -6.89 -1.88
C VAL A 55 -10.09 -7.26 -3.35
N GLY A 56 -11.00 -6.74 -4.18
CA GLY A 56 -10.93 -6.89 -5.63
C GLY A 56 -11.13 -8.32 -6.12
N ILE A 57 -11.85 -9.18 -5.36
CA ILE A 57 -12.17 -10.54 -5.80
C ILE A 57 -12.98 -10.44 -7.08
N LYS A 58 -12.47 -11.01 -8.16
CA LYS A 58 -13.13 -11.00 -9.47
C LYS A 58 -14.44 -11.76 -9.42
N THR A 59 -15.47 -11.17 -10.02
CA THR A 59 -16.80 -11.77 -10.13
C THR A 59 -17.27 -11.74 -11.57
N ASP A 60 -18.15 -12.69 -11.93
CA ASP A 60 -18.95 -12.62 -13.13
C ASP A 60 -20.33 -12.10 -12.72
N TRP A 61 -20.87 -11.09 -13.39
CA TRP A 61 -22.13 -10.52 -13.01
C TRP A 61 -23.03 -10.19 -14.20
N THR A 62 -24.31 -10.20 -13.94
CA THR A 62 -25.35 -9.79 -14.91
C THR A 62 -26.44 -8.99 -14.20
N ARG A 63 -27.04 -8.09 -14.96
CA ARG A 63 -28.22 -7.34 -14.53
C ARG A 63 -29.28 -7.38 -15.61
N SER A 64 -30.52 -7.60 -15.18
CA SER A 64 -31.70 -7.50 -16.08
C SER A 64 -32.25 -6.07 -16.06
N GLU A 65 -33.03 -5.75 -17.08
CA GLU A 65 -33.77 -4.47 -17.18
C GLU A 65 -34.77 -4.30 -15.99
N ASN A 66 -35.22 -5.39 -15.41
CA ASN A 66 -36.12 -5.39 -14.25
C ASN A 66 -35.41 -5.17 -12.92
N GLY A 67 -34.09 -4.92 -12.93
CA GLY A 67 -33.29 -4.66 -11.74
C GLY A 67 -32.78 -5.92 -11.01
N ASP A 68 -32.97 -7.12 -11.57
CA ASP A 68 -32.40 -8.33 -10.99
C ASP A 68 -30.88 -8.34 -11.20
N VAL A 69 -30.13 -8.59 -10.15
CA VAL A 69 -28.67 -8.66 -10.12
C VAL A 69 -28.26 -10.09 -9.76
N LYS A 70 -27.37 -10.67 -10.57
CA LYS A 70 -26.75 -11.97 -10.31
C LYS A 70 -25.25 -11.83 -10.38
N ILE A 71 -24.56 -12.30 -9.35
CA ILE A 71 -23.10 -12.24 -9.23
C ILE A 71 -22.62 -13.66 -8.91
N SER A 72 -21.68 -14.16 -9.70
CA SER A 72 -20.92 -15.37 -9.43
C SER A 72 -19.53 -15.02 -8.93
N ILE A 73 -19.05 -15.68 -7.89
CA ILE A 73 -17.74 -15.47 -7.27
C ILE A 73 -16.96 -16.79 -7.32
N PRO A 74 -16.37 -17.13 -8.48
CA PRO A 74 -15.77 -18.45 -8.69
C PRO A 74 -14.65 -18.78 -7.70
N THR A 75 -13.86 -17.79 -7.31
CA THR A 75 -12.71 -17.94 -6.41
C THR A 75 -13.08 -18.55 -5.05
N ILE A 76 -14.29 -18.27 -4.57
CA ILE A 76 -14.79 -18.76 -3.27
C ILE A 76 -15.95 -19.75 -3.42
N GLY A 77 -16.35 -20.08 -4.65
CA GLY A 77 -17.51 -20.92 -4.92
C GLY A 77 -18.81 -20.31 -4.39
N GLY A 78 -18.90 -18.98 -4.43
CA GLY A 78 -20.04 -18.20 -3.94
C GLY A 78 -20.86 -17.60 -5.06
N SER A 79 -22.09 -17.16 -4.72
CA SER A 79 -22.95 -16.37 -5.61
C SER A 79 -23.83 -15.43 -4.81
N TYR A 80 -24.30 -14.37 -5.46
CA TYR A 80 -25.29 -13.46 -4.93
C TYR A 80 -26.39 -13.26 -5.96
N GLU A 81 -27.63 -13.31 -5.50
CA GLU A 81 -28.82 -13.01 -6.31
C GLU A 81 -29.68 -11.99 -5.56
N GLY A 82 -29.98 -10.86 -6.18
CA GLY A 82 -30.76 -9.82 -5.57
C GLY A 82 -31.56 -8.99 -6.58
N ARG A 83 -32.43 -8.13 -6.10
CA ARG A 83 -33.20 -7.18 -6.89
C ARG A 83 -33.06 -5.78 -6.35
N LEU A 84 -32.79 -4.82 -7.24
CA LEU A 84 -32.78 -3.41 -6.90
C LEU A 84 -34.20 -2.90 -6.60
N GLU A 85 -34.40 -2.42 -5.38
CA GLU A 85 -35.63 -1.80 -4.89
C GLU A 85 -35.32 -0.42 -4.30
N GLY A 86 -35.51 0.62 -5.08
CA GLY A 86 -35.14 1.98 -4.69
C GLY A 86 -33.64 2.14 -4.54
N LYS A 87 -33.15 2.34 -3.31
CA LYS A 87 -31.70 2.50 -2.99
C LYS A 87 -31.08 1.26 -2.34
N GLU A 88 -31.75 0.14 -2.37
CA GLU A 88 -31.29 -1.12 -1.81
C GLU A 88 -31.33 -2.23 -2.86
N ILE A 89 -30.36 -3.14 -2.82
CA ILE A 89 -30.47 -4.43 -3.53
C ILE A 89 -30.79 -5.48 -2.46
N LYS A 90 -32.00 -5.97 -2.47
CA LYS A 90 -32.44 -7.05 -1.56
C LYS A 90 -32.13 -8.39 -2.18
N GLY A 91 -31.36 -9.23 -1.45
CA GLY A 91 -30.88 -10.46 -2.03
C GLY A 91 -30.39 -11.50 -1.04
N VAL A 92 -29.82 -12.54 -1.62
CA VAL A 92 -29.32 -13.71 -0.91
C VAL A 92 -27.91 -14.04 -1.41
N PHE A 93 -26.98 -14.14 -0.50
CA PHE A 93 -25.66 -14.67 -0.73
C PHE A 93 -25.66 -16.18 -0.50
N LYS A 94 -25.09 -16.92 -1.44
CA LYS A 94 -25.01 -18.39 -1.37
C LYS A 94 -23.57 -18.83 -1.44
N GLN A 95 -23.18 -19.74 -0.56
CA GLN A 95 -21.85 -20.36 -0.61
C GLN A 95 -21.97 -21.81 -0.18
N MET A 96 -21.47 -22.73 -1.00
CA MET A 96 -21.68 -24.16 -0.83
C MET A 96 -23.19 -24.49 -0.78
N TRP A 97 -23.66 -25.09 0.33
CA TRP A 97 -25.08 -25.42 0.59
C TRP A 97 -25.78 -24.39 1.50
N MET A 98 -25.11 -23.31 1.87
CA MET A 98 -25.64 -22.30 2.77
C MET A 98 -26.16 -21.09 1.99
N SER A 99 -27.24 -20.49 2.53
CA SER A 99 -27.83 -19.27 1.99
C SER A 99 -28.02 -18.27 3.11
N PHE A 100 -27.60 -17.03 2.86
CA PHE A 100 -27.65 -15.95 3.84
C PHE A 100 -28.37 -14.75 3.22
N PRO A 101 -29.40 -14.19 3.87
CA PRO A 101 -29.94 -12.91 3.46
C PRO A 101 -28.81 -11.85 3.46
N LEU A 102 -28.71 -11.11 2.37
CA LEU A 102 -27.75 -10.02 2.23
C LEU A 102 -28.41 -8.87 1.46
N ASN A 103 -28.80 -7.85 2.18
CA ASN A 103 -29.27 -6.62 1.57
C ASN A 103 -28.10 -5.66 1.43
N LEU A 104 -27.99 -5.05 0.26
CA LEU A 104 -26.94 -4.12 -0.06
C LEU A 104 -27.52 -2.72 -0.16
N THR A 105 -26.82 -1.75 0.42
CA THR A 105 -27.11 -0.33 0.26
C THR A 105 -25.97 0.34 -0.50
N GLU A 106 -26.31 1.27 -1.37
CA GLU A 106 -25.29 2.09 -2.02
C GLU A 106 -24.51 2.87 -0.97
N THR A 107 -23.22 2.81 -1.04
CA THR A 107 -22.31 3.56 -0.16
C THR A 107 -21.29 4.29 -1.00
N ARG A 108 -20.85 5.43 -0.51
CA ARG A 108 -19.74 6.18 -1.11
C ARG A 108 -18.65 6.32 -0.06
N LEU A 109 -17.43 6.15 -0.48
CA LEU A 109 -16.31 6.48 0.37
C LEU A 109 -16.19 8.00 0.45
N ASN A 110 -16.21 8.52 1.68
CA ASN A 110 -15.96 9.93 1.90
C ASN A 110 -14.45 10.14 2.04
N ARG A 111 -13.87 11.01 1.18
CA ARG A 111 -12.44 11.33 1.19
C ARG A 111 -12.28 12.85 1.21
N PRO A 112 -12.58 13.48 2.38
CA PRO A 112 -12.70 14.94 2.47
C PRO A 112 -11.39 15.69 2.22
N GLN A 113 -10.24 15.00 2.33
CA GLN A 113 -8.93 15.59 2.09
C GLN A 113 -8.50 15.56 0.63
N THR A 114 -9.22 14.85 -0.25
CA THR A 114 -8.89 14.82 -1.68
C THR A 114 -8.92 16.25 -2.26
N PRO A 115 -7.80 16.73 -2.83
CA PRO A 115 -7.74 18.09 -3.32
C PRO A 115 -8.73 18.37 -4.45
N VAL A 116 -9.43 19.50 -4.36
CA VAL A 116 -10.42 19.94 -5.34
C VAL A 116 -10.06 21.33 -5.85
N ALA A 117 -10.13 21.52 -7.18
CA ALA A 117 -9.89 22.81 -7.82
C ALA A 117 -10.93 23.88 -7.37
N PRO A 118 -10.58 25.19 -7.38
CA PRO A 118 -9.35 25.77 -7.91
C PRO A 118 -8.17 25.67 -6.94
N PHE A 119 -6.98 25.43 -7.47
CA PHE A 119 -5.75 25.32 -6.69
C PHE A 119 -4.99 26.66 -6.65
N PRO A 120 -4.34 27.03 -5.51
CA PRO A 120 -3.48 28.22 -5.42
C PRO A 120 -2.05 27.95 -5.95
N TYR A 121 -1.83 26.86 -6.65
CA TYR A 121 -0.58 26.39 -7.21
C TYR A 121 -0.82 25.90 -8.65
N THR A 122 0.24 25.58 -9.37
CA THR A 122 0.15 25.03 -10.73
C THR A 122 0.61 23.58 -10.77
N THR A 123 0.12 22.84 -11.75
CA THR A 123 0.55 21.47 -12.03
C THR A 123 1.01 21.36 -13.49
N GLU A 124 2.07 20.60 -13.70
CA GLU A 124 2.60 20.29 -15.03
C GLU A 124 2.67 18.78 -15.20
N GLU A 125 2.09 18.26 -16.29
CA GLU A 125 2.34 16.87 -16.68
C GLU A 125 3.75 16.77 -17.25
N VAL A 126 4.52 15.84 -16.73
CA VAL A 126 5.91 15.62 -17.13
C VAL A 126 6.13 14.18 -17.55
N LYS A 127 7.07 14.02 -18.48
CA LYS A 127 7.56 12.70 -18.91
C LYS A 127 9.05 12.64 -18.73
N PHE A 128 9.54 11.49 -18.30
CA PHE A 128 10.97 11.23 -18.16
C PHE A 128 11.28 9.77 -18.45
N LYS A 129 12.55 9.43 -18.60
CA LYS A 129 12.95 8.07 -18.97
C LYS A 129 13.95 7.48 -18.02
N ASN A 130 13.77 6.19 -17.75
CA ASN A 130 14.80 5.32 -17.18
C ASN A 130 15.15 4.27 -18.28
N GLY A 131 16.28 4.47 -18.97
CA GLY A 131 16.59 3.70 -20.17
C GLY A 131 15.50 3.85 -21.24
N ASP A 132 14.92 2.73 -21.67
CA ASP A 132 13.84 2.70 -22.66
C ASP A 132 12.44 2.86 -22.05
N ILE A 133 12.33 2.89 -20.73
CA ILE A 133 11.05 3.02 -20.04
C ILE A 133 10.68 4.48 -19.90
N GLU A 134 9.53 4.87 -20.46
CA GLU A 134 8.93 6.19 -20.28
C GLU A 134 8.02 6.15 -19.04
N LEU A 135 8.20 7.15 -18.17
CA LEU A 135 7.45 7.36 -16.94
C LEU A 135 6.69 8.68 -17.05
N ASN A 136 5.46 8.69 -16.55
CA ASN A 136 4.58 9.85 -16.58
C ASN A 136 4.34 10.33 -15.14
N GLY A 137 4.37 11.64 -14.95
CA GLY A 137 4.20 12.23 -13.62
C GLY A 137 3.56 13.60 -13.66
N THR A 138 3.16 14.06 -12.49
CA THR A 138 2.64 15.41 -12.25
C THR A 138 3.60 16.16 -11.34
N LEU A 139 4.19 17.24 -11.86
CA LEU A 139 4.98 18.19 -11.08
C LEU A 139 4.06 19.27 -10.52
N THR A 140 3.94 19.34 -9.20
CA THR A 140 3.15 20.35 -8.48
C THR A 140 4.06 21.47 -8.03
N LEU A 141 3.75 22.71 -8.44
CA LEU A 141 4.60 23.88 -8.26
C LEU A 141 3.87 24.93 -7.40
N PRO A 142 4.40 25.29 -6.23
CA PRO A 142 3.83 26.33 -5.40
C PRO A 142 3.84 27.70 -6.11
N ALA A 143 2.96 28.59 -5.70
CA ALA A 143 2.96 29.98 -6.21
C ALA A 143 4.32 30.65 -5.92
N GLY A 144 4.89 31.29 -6.98
CA GLY A 144 6.17 31.98 -6.86
C GLY A 144 7.39 31.05 -6.69
N PHE A 145 7.30 29.78 -7.11
CA PHE A 145 8.44 28.88 -7.05
C PHE A 145 9.67 29.42 -7.78
N SER A 146 10.84 28.98 -7.35
CA SER A 146 12.12 29.34 -7.96
C SER A 146 13.07 28.13 -7.89
N LYS A 147 14.27 28.25 -8.44
CA LYS A 147 15.31 27.21 -8.31
C LYS A 147 15.61 26.82 -6.86
N LYS A 148 15.43 27.77 -5.91
CA LYS A 148 15.67 27.56 -4.48
C LYS A 148 14.48 26.92 -3.75
N THR A 149 13.35 26.73 -4.41
CA THR A 149 12.21 26.04 -3.83
C THR A 149 12.58 24.58 -3.58
N PRO A 150 12.43 24.05 -2.36
CA PRO A 150 12.67 22.62 -2.13
C PRO A 150 11.66 21.80 -2.92
N VAL A 151 12.14 20.75 -3.57
CA VAL A 151 11.30 19.84 -4.35
C VAL A 151 11.58 18.40 -3.92
N LEU A 152 10.53 17.57 -3.88
CA LEU A 152 10.66 16.15 -3.57
C LEU A 152 10.11 15.29 -4.71
N VAL A 153 10.85 14.26 -5.07
CA VAL A 153 10.30 13.09 -5.77
C VAL A 153 9.56 12.24 -4.74
N MET A 154 8.33 11.84 -5.07
CA MET A 154 7.52 11.00 -4.21
C MET A 154 7.48 9.58 -4.77
N VAL A 155 7.86 8.60 -3.95
CA VAL A 155 8.02 7.19 -4.31
C VAL A 155 7.01 6.35 -3.56
N THR A 156 6.16 5.66 -4.30
CA THR A 156 5.05 4.84 -3.80
C THR A 156 5.54 3.60 -3.05
N GLY A 157 4.66 3.00 -2.27
CA GLY A 157 4.90 1.75 -1.56
C GLY A 157 4.93 0.53 -2.49
N SER A 158 4.93 -0.65 -1.90
CA SER A 158 5.00 -1.92 -2.62
C SER A 158 3.79 -2.15 -3.54
N GLY A 159 4.02 -2.83 -4.65
CA GLY A 159 3.02 -3.08 -5.68
C GLY A 159 3.11 -2.05 -6.81
N GLN A 160 2.36 -2.27 -7.90
CA GLN A 160 2.27 -1.32 -9.00
C GLN A 160 1.19 -0.28 -8.68
N GLN A 161 1.58 0.97 -8.56
CA GLN A 161 0.71 2.05 -8.09
C GLN A 161 0.67 3.23 -9.07
N ASN A 162 -0.43 3.99 -9.01
CA ASN A 162 -0.48 5.28 -9.68
C ASN A 162 0.25 6.35 -8.84
N ARG A 163 0.48 7.49 -9.46
CA ARG A 163 1.17 8.65 -8.85
C ARG A 163 0.56 9.18 -7.56
N ASP A 164 -0.70 8.84 -7.28
CA ASP A 164 -1.43 9.29 -6.09
C ASP A 164 -1.35 8.28 -4.94
N GLU A 165 -0.71 7.10 -5.18
CA GLU A 165 -0.69 5.97 -4.24
C GLU A 165 -2.11 5.59 -3.82
N GLU A 166 -3.01 5.47 -4.82
CA GLU A 166 -4.44 5.36 -4.58
C GLU A 166 -4.83 3.99 -4.01
N LEU A 167 -5.46 4.01 -2.84
CA LEU A 167 -5.98 2.83 -2.16
C LEU A 167 -7.34 3.15 -1.54
N PHE A 168 -8.39 2.41 -1.88
CA PHE A 168 -9.76 2.66 -1.42
C PHE A 168 -10.22 4.11 -1.64
N GLU A 169 -9.91 4.69 -2.79
CA GLU A 169 -10.17 6.09 -3.14
C GLU A 169 -9.41 7.13 -2.28
N HIS A 170 -8.60 6.70 -1.33
CA HIS A 170 -7.61 7.58 -0.72
C HIS A 170 -6.52 7.89 -1.73
N LYS A 171 -6.07 9.14 -1.75
CA LYS A 171 -5.00 9.63 -2.62
C LYS A 171 -3.92 10.32 -1.77
N PRO A 172 -3.20 9.57 -0.94
CA PRO A 172 -2.29 10.17 0.04
C PRO A 172 -1.25 11.08 -0.61
N PHE A 173 -0.67 10.69 -1.74
CA PHE A 173 0.33 11.53 -2.40
C PHE A 173 -0.27 12.79 -3.03
N ALA A 174 -1.53 12.77 -3.49
CA ALA A 174 -2.21 13.99 -3.92
C ALA A 174 -2.44 14.94 -2.74
N VAL A 175 -2.85 14.41 -1.59
CA VAL A 175 -3.07 15.19 -0.36
C VAL A 175 -1.77 15.81 0.15
N ILE A 176 -0.67 15.04 0.19
CA ILE A 176 0.64 15.53 0.56
C ILE A 176 1.09 16.64 -0.39
N ALA A 177 0.97 16.43 -1.70
CA ALA A 177 1.38 17.40 -2.72
C ALA A 177 0.60 18.72 -2.61
N ASP A 178 -0.72 18.67 -2.37
CA ASP A 178 -1.54 19.86 -2.13
C ASP A 178 -1.08 20.61 -0.87
N ALA A 179 -0.93 19.89 0.25
CA ALA A 179 -0.49 20.49 1.51
C ALA A 179 0.91 21.14 1.39
N PHE A 180 1.82 20.47 0.70
CA PHE A 180 3.18 20.96 0.46
C PHE A 180 3.20 22.20 -0.44
N ALA A 181 2.47 22.16 -1.56
CA ALA A 181 2.41 23.29 -2.49
C ALA A 181 1.83 24.55 -1.85
N ARG A 182 0.81 24.41 -1.00
CA ARG A 182 0.24 25.51 -0.20
C ARG A 182 1.24 26.11 0.79
N LYS A 183 2.33 25.40 1.07
CA LYS A 183 3.38 25.82 2.02
C LYS A 183 4.72 26.11 1.35
N GLY A 184 4.75 26.20 0.02
CA GLY A 184 5.93 26.61 -0.73
C GLY A 184 6.92 25.46 -1.04
N ILE A 185 6.47 24.21 -1.03
CA ILE A 185 7.28 23.01 -1.34
C ILE A 185 6.73 22.42 -2.65
N ALA A 186 7.59 22.12 -3.61
CA ALA A 186 7.23 21.47 -4.85
C ALA A 186 7.33 19.93 -4.73
N THR A 187 6.55 19.21 -5.54
CA THR A 187 6.58 17.75 -5.56
C THR A 187 6.45 17.19 -6.97
N LEU A 188 7.13 16.10 -7.25
CA LEU A 188 6.93 15.26 -8.42
C LEU A 188 6.36 13.90 -7.97
N ARG A 189 5.14 13.62 -8.38
CA ARG A 189 4.49 12.31 -8.26
C ARG A 189 4.51 11.66 -9.63
N TYR A 190 4.76 10.37 -9.73
CA TYR A 190 4.79 9.66 -11.01
C TYR A 190 4.14 8.28 -10.89
N ASP A 191 3.57 7.82 -12.00
CA ASP A 191 3.02 6.47 -12.08
C ASP A 191 4.17 5.47 -12.16
N ASP A 192 4.07 4.37 -11.46
CA ASP A 192 5.04 3.29 -11.55
C ASP A 192 5.19 2.79 -12.99
N ARG A 193 6.35 2.22 -13.27
CA ARG A 193 6.62 1.64 -14.59
C ARG A 193 5.50 0.73 -15.05
N PHE A 194 5.02 0.96 -16.27
CA PHE A 194 3.94 0.18 -16.90
C PHE A 194 2.60 0.20 -16.12
N PHE A 195 2.36 1.17 -15.25
CA PHE A 195 1.06 1.28 -14.59
C PHE A 195 -0.08 1.31 -15.63
N GLY A 196 -1.07 0.41 -15.42
CA GLY A 196 -2.19 0.23 -16.35
C GLY A 196 -1.91 -0.68 -17.54
N ASP A 197 -0.67 -1.05 -17.84
CA ASP A 197 -0.34 -2.02 -18.89
C ASP A 197 -0.41 -3.47 -18.39
N LYS A 198 -1.57 -4.08 -18.57
CA LYS A 198 -1.84 -5.48 -18.16
C LYS A 198 -0.96 -6.52 -18.89
N SER A 199 -0.26 -6.16 -19.95
CA SER A 199 0.65 -7.05 -20.69
C SER A 199 1.98 -7.27 -19.95
N LYS A 200 2.28 -6.43 -18.98
CA LYS A 200 3.51 -6.48 -18.20
C LYS A 200 3.28 -7.19 -16.85
N ASP A 201 4.19 -8.09 -16.54
CA ASP A 201 4.22 -8.78 -15.26
C ASP A 201 5.05 -7.96 -14.27
N PHE A 202 4.36 -7.28 -13.36
CA PHE A 202 5.00 -6.47 -12.31
C PHE A 202 5.99 -7.27 -11.47
N GLY A 203 5.67 -8.52 -11.17
CA GLY A 203 6.51 -9.38 -10.33
C GLY A 203 7.92 -9.65 -10.89
N LYS A 204 8.18 -9.31 -12.15
CA LYS A 204 9.51 -9.42 -12.78
C LYS A 204 10.45 -8.29 -12.40
N PHE A 205 9.93 -7.15 -11.92
CA PHE A 205 10.70 -6.01 -11.48
C PHE A 205 11.05 -6.13 -10.00
N THR A 206 12.04 -5.39 -9.57
CA THR A 206 12.58 -5.44 -8.21
C THR A 206 12.55 -4.04 -7.58
N THR A 207 12.71 -3.95 -6.27
CA THR A 207 12.88 -2.67 -5.57
C THR A 207 14.00 -1.82 -6.18
N TYR A 208 15.05 -2.45 -6.72
CA TYR A 208 16.14 -1.71 -7.42
C TYR A 208 15.68 -1.08 -8.73
N ASP A 209 14.76 -1.72 -9.47
CA ASP A 209 14.19 -1.14 -10.68
C ASP A 209 13.42 0.14 -10.37
N PHE A 210 12.61 0.13 -9.30
CA PHE A 210 11.86 1.31 -8.84
C PHE A 210 12.78 2.39 -8.26
N LYS A 211 13.89 1.99 -7.62
CA LYS A 211 14.93 2.94 -7.18
C LYS A 211 15.54 3.68 -8.38
N GLU A 212 15.83 2.99 -9.48
CA GLU A 212 16.36 3.63 -10.68
C GLU A 212 15.32 4.55 -11.36
N ASP A 213 14.02 4.23 -11.29
CA ASP A 213 12.96 5.14 -11.75
C ASP A 213 12.91 6.42 -10.92
N ALA A 214 12.99 6.29 -9.60
CA ALA A 214 13.06 7.44 -8.70
C ALA A 214 14.32 8.28 -8.93
N LEU A 215 15.46 7.65 -9.22
CA LEU A 215 16.70 8.36 -9.59
C LEU A 215 16.54 9.13 -10.90
N ALA A 216 15.86 8.58 -11.90
CA ALA A 216 15.57 9.27 -13.14
C ALA A 216 14.68 10.51 -12.90
N ALA A 217 13.68 10.40 -11.99
CA ALA A 217 12.86 11.52 -11.58
C ALA A 217 13.67 12.62 -10.85
N ILE A 218 14.61 12.25 -9.96
CA ILE A 218 15.53 13.18 -9.31
C ILE A 218 16.36 13.92 -10.35
N ASN A 219 16.93 13.19 -11.32
CA ASN A 219 17.75 13.78 -12.39
C ASN A 219 16.96 14.78 -13.25
N LEU A 220 15.69 14.51 -13.56
CA LEU A 220 14.79 15.46 -14.22
C LEU A 220 14.70 16.77 -13.41
N LEU A 221 14.49 16.68 -12.10
CA LEU A 221 14.27 17.86 -11.24
C LEU A 221 15.55 18.68 -11.05
N ARG A 222 16.73 18.06 -11.04
CA ARG A 222 18.02 18.78 -10.89
C ARG A 222 18.30 19.79 -12.02
N GLY A 223 17.63 19.66 -13.17
CA GLY A 223 17.66 20.68 -14.22
C GLY A 223 16.89 21.95 -13.88
N ARG A 224 16.01 21.92 -12.88
CA ARG A 224 15.09 23.02 -12.53
C ARG A 224 15.25 23.53 -11.08
N PHE A 225 15.78 22.72 -10.17
CA PHE A 225 15.86 23.01 -8.74
C PHE A 225 17.24 22.74 -8.18
N ASP A 226 17.66 23.58 -7.24
CA ASP A 226 18.97 23.48 -6.59
C ASP A 226 18.94 22.51 -5.39
N ASN A 227 17.75 22.21 -4.83
CA ASN A 227 17.57 21.37 -3.63
C ASN A 227 16.50 20.31 -3.92
N VAL A 228 16.93 19.09 -4.22
CA VAL A 228 16.08 17.96 -4.64
C VAL A 228 16.10 16.85 -3.60
N GLY A 229 15.02 16.71 -2.87
CA GLY A 229 14.81 15.64 -1.92
C GLY A 229 14.04 14.45 -2.50
N VAL A 230 13.92 13.41 -1.69
CA VAL A 230 13.09 12.24 -1.95
C VAL A 230 12.21 11.94 -0.75
N LEU A 231 10.93 11.68 -1.01
CA LEU A 231 9.96 11.21 -0.02
C LEU A 231 9.44 9.86 -0.50
N GLY A 232 9.43 8.87 0.36
CA GLY A 232 8.83 7.59 0.02
C GLY A 232 8.01 7.01 1.15
N HIS A 233 6.99 6.25 0.79
CA HIS A 233 6.13 5.54 1.72
C HIS A 233 6.38 4.03 1.64
N SER A 234 6.45 3.34 2.77
CA SER A 234 6.62 1.88 2.83
C SER A 234 7.89 1.43 2.07
N ASP A 235 7.79 0.60 1.01
CA ASP A 235 8.93 0.25 0.15
C ASP A 235 9.58 1.50 -0.49
N GLY A 236 8.77 2.49 -0.88
CA GLY A 236 9.28 3.80 -1.32
C GLY A 236 10.12 4.51 -0.26
N GLY A 237 9.79 4.35 1.02
CA GLY A 237 10.60 4.84 2.14
C GLY A 237 11.97 4.16 2.23
N THR A 238 12.01 2.85 1.94
CA THR A 238 13.26 2.10 1.78
C THR A 238 14.08 2.63 0.59
N ILE A 239 13.43 2.86 -0.55
CA ILE A 239 14.05 3.43 -1.76
C ILE A 239 14.61 4.83 -1.46
N ALA A 240 13.88 5.66 -0.72
CA ALA A 240 14.37 6.99 -0.31
C ALA A 240 15.66 6.90 0.51
N LEU A 241 15.75 5.97 1.44
CA LEU A 241 16.97 5.70 2.22
C LEU A 241 18.11 5.17 1.35
N MET A 242 17.82 4.30 0.35
CA MET A 242 18.82 3.82 -0.60
C MET A 242 19.44 4.97 -1.40
N LEU A 243 18.60 5.84 -1.97
CA LEU A 243 19.04 7.00 -2.74
C LEU A 243 19.83 8.00 -1.88
N ALA A 244 19.44 8.20 -0.62
CA ALA A 244 20.19 8.99 0.34
C ALA A 244 21.57 8.37 0.65
N ALA A 245 21.64 7.04 0.83
CA ALA A 245 22.90 6.32 1.08
C ALA A 245 23.87 6.35 -0.12
N GLU A 246 23.32 6.46 -1.32
CA GLU A 246 24.08 6.63 -2.57
C GLU A 246 24.43 8.10 -2.86
N GLY A 247 24.02 9.05 -2.01
CA GLY A 247 24.28 10.49 -2.19
C GLY A 247 23.52 11.09 -3.37
N LYS A 248 22.36 10.55 -3.72
CA LYS A 248 21.55 10.98 -4.87
C LYS A 248 20.51 12.05 -4.53
N ALA A 249 20.15 12.20 -3.27
CA ALA A 249 19.20 13.19 -2.78
C ALA A 249 19.88 14.18 -1.82
N ASP A 250 19.38 15.42 -1.78
CA ASP A 250 19.90 16.46 -0.90
C ASP A 250 19.29 16.35 0.52
N PHE A 251 18.12 15.74 0.64
CA PHE A 251 17.47 15.33 1.89
C PHE A 251 16.47 14.20 1.61
N ALA A 252 16.10 13.45 2.63
CA ALA A 252 15.18 12.32 2.49
C ALA A 252 14.10 12.30 3.58
N VAL A 253 12.89 11.89 3.18
CA VAL A 253 11.76 11.61 4.09
C VAL A 253 11.37 10.14 3.90
N SER A 254 11.52 9.33 4.94
CA SER A 254 11.08 7.94 4.97
C SER A 254 9.81 7.84 5.80
N MET A 255 8.68 7.58 5.14
CA MET A 255 7.37 7.36 5.74
C MET A 255 7.14 5.86 5.87
N ALA A 256 7.12 5.33 7.08
CA ALA A 256 6.94 3.90 7.35
C ALA A 256 7.83 2.99 6.49
N GLY A 257 9.07 3.42 6.21
CA GLY A 257 10.01 2.66 5.38
C GLY A 257 10.71 1.54 6.16
N VAL A 258 10.95 0.41 5.48
CA VAL A 258 11.75 -0.68 6.05
C VAL A 258 13.21 -0.24 6.10
N SER A 259 13.76 -0.15 7.29
CA SER A 259 15.10 0.38 7.56
C SER A 259 16.09 -0.67 8.09
N GLY A 260 15.58 -1.80 8.49
CA GLY A 260 16.37 -2.97 8.87
C GLY A 260 16.39 -4.02 7.75
N SER A 261 16.37 -5.29 8.15
CA SER A 261 16.26 -6.43 7.25
C SER A 261 14.82 -6.58 6.74
N GLY A 262 14.66 -6.69 5.41
CA GLY A 262 13.35 -6.95 4.81
C GLY A 262 12.74 -8.28 5.26
N LYS A 263 13.58 -9.32 5.43
CA LYS A 263 13.15 -10.59 6.02
C LYS A 263 12.56 -10.41 7.42
N GLU A 264 13.30 -9.71 8.29
CA GLU A 264 12.85 -9.48 9.68
C GLU A 264 11.55 -8.68 9.70
N ASN A 265 11.47 -7.62 8.88
CA ASN A 265 10.24 -6.84 8.78
C ASN A 265 9.04 -7.68 8.35
N LEU A 266 9.17 -8.55 7.34
CA LEU A 266 8.07 -9.40 6.90
C LEU A 266 7.69 -10.46 7.94
N LEU A 267 8.62 -10.95 8.74
CA LEU A 267 8.31 -11.82 9.88
C LEU A 267 7.54 -11.06 10.97
N LEU A 268 7.99 -9.85 11.31
CA LEU A 268 7.29 -8.98 12.28
C LEU A 268 5.88 -8.63 11.80
N GLN A 269 5.73 -8.26 10.53
CA GLN A 269 4.43 -8.00 9.90
C GLN A 269 3.48 -9.19 10.05
N ASN A 270 3.93 -10.40 9.66
CA ASN A 270 3.12 -11.61 9.80
C ASN A 270 2.74 -11.85 11.26
N LYS A 271 3.70 -11.74 12.19
CA LYS A 271 3.48 -11.93 13.62
C LYS A 271 2.42 -10.95 14.16
N MET A 272 2.53 -9.65 13.82
CA MET A 272 1.60 -8.63 14.31
C MET A 272 0.19 -8.83 13.74
N ILE A 273 0.07 -9.08 12.44
CA ILE A 273 -1.24 -9.32 11.80
C ILE A 273 -1.90 -10.57 12.40
N LEU A 274 -1.18 -11.68 12.51
CA LEU A 274 -1.73 -12.92 13.08
C LEU A 274 -2.07 -12.76 14.58
N LYS A 275 -1.28 -11.97 15.32
CA LYS A 275 -1.60 -11.64 16.70
C LYS A 275 -2.89 -10.83 16.82
N SER A 276 -3.09 -9.86 15.92
CA SER A 276 -4.34 -9.08 15.87
C SER A 276 -5.57 -9.94 15.51
N MET A 277 -5.36 -11.09 14.85
CA MET A 277 -6.38 -12.09 14.55
C MET A 277 -6.64 -13.07 15.73
N GLY A 278 -5.91 -12.95 16.85
CA GLY A 278 -6.12 -13.72 18.06
C GLY A 278 -5.29 -15.01 18.20
N HIS A 279 -4.27 -15.23 17.35
CA HIS A 279 -3.36 -16.37 17.51
C HIS A 279 -2.47 -16.22 18.74
N SER A 280 -2.19 -17.33 19.42
CA SER A 280 -1.32 -17.36 20.59
C SER A 280 0.16 -17.15 20.24
N ASP A 281 0.94 -16.63 21.16
CA ASP A 281 2.38 -16.42 20.94
C ASP A 281 3.12 -17.71 20.59
N GLU A 282 2.72 -18.88 21.12
CA GLU A 282 3.29 -20.19 20.76
C GLU A 282 3.07 -20.54 19.28
N VAL A 283 1.84 -20.34 18.80
CA VAL A 283 1.49 -20.54 17.38
C VAL A 283 2.30 -19.59 16.50
N LEU A 284 2.42 -18.32 16.90
CA LEU A 284 3.16 -17.30 16.16
C LEU A 284 4.66 -17.61 16.05
N ILE A 285 5.28 -18.04 17.15
CA ILE A 285 6.69 -18.47 17.16
C ILE A 285 6.89 -19.62 16.18
N THR A 286 6.06 -20.67 16.30
CA THR A 286 6.15 -21.87 15.46
C THR A 286 5.97 -21.53 13.97
N TYR A 287 4.98 -20.68 13.65
CA TYR A 287 4.71 -20.25 12.28
C TYR A 287 5.87 -19.42 11.71
N CYS A 288 6.35 -18.43 12.46
CA CYS A 288 7.43 -17.55 12.01
C CYS A 288 8.77 -18.28 11.85
N ASP A 289 9.04 -19.31 12.66
CA ASP A 289 10.24 -20.15 12.52
C ASP A 289 10.26 -20.90 11.18
N VAL A 290 9.10 -21.45 10.77
CA VAL A 290 8.98 -22.12 9.48
C VAL A 290 9.06 -21.12 8.33
N LEU A 291 8.28 -20.02 8.42
CA LEU A 291 8.26 -18.98 7.41
C LEU A 291 9.63 -18.32 7.23
N GLY A 292 10.37 -18.10 8.32
CA GLY A 292 11.72 -17.52 8.29
C GLY A 292 12.73 -18.37 7.51
N LYS A 293 12.66 -19.71 7.61
CA LYS A 293 13.47 -20.61 6.80
C LYS A 293 13.10 -20.54 5.32
N MET A 294 11.80 -20.43 5.02
CA MET A 294 11.33 -20.23 3.65
C MET A 294 11.83 -18.89 3.07
N PHE A 295 11.78 -17.83 3.85
CA PHE A 295 12.29 -16.52 3.46
C PHE A 295 13.80 -16.53 3.21
N ASP A 296 14.60 -17.31 3.97
CA ASP A 296 16.02 -17.50 3.69
C ASP A 296 16.28 -18.14 2.32
N GLU A 297 15.49 -19.14 1.94
CA GLU A 297 15.58 -19.74 0.62
C GLU A 297 15.20 -18.74 -0.48
N MET A 298 14.07 -18.04 -0.31
CA MET A 298 13.57 -17.06 -1.28
C MET A 298 14.54 -15.87 -1.45
N ALA A 299 15.11 -15.35 -0.36
CA ALA A 299 16.11 -14.28 -0.42
C ALA A 299 17.38 -14.67 -1.22
N ASN A 300 17.66 -15.98 -1.29
CA ASN A 300 18.75 -16.55 -2.08
C ASN A 300 18.30 -17.03 -3.49
N GLY A 301 17.09 -16.64 -3.92
CA GLY A 301 16.55 -17.02 -5.24
C GLY A 301 16.23 -18.52 -5.37
N ARG A 302 16.04 -19.21 -4.25
CA ARG A 302 15.71 -20.65 -4.24
C ARG A 302 14.25 -20.86 -3.87
N GLN A 303 13.59 -21.78 -4.57
CA GLN A 303 12.25 -22.21 -4.20
C GLN A 303 12.27 -22.81 -2.79
N PRO A 304 11.43 -22.35 -1.85
CA PRO A 304 11.35 -22.94 -0.53
C PRO A 304 11.03 -24.44 -0.63
N LYS A 305 11.86 -25.25 -0.05
CA LYS A 305 11.57 -26.68 0.07
C LYS A 305 10.72 -26.88 1.32
N GLY A 306 9.67 -27.68 1.19
CA GLY A 306 8.84 -28.02 2.32
C GLY A 306 9.66 -28.75 3.36
N GLY A 307 9.99 -28.07 4.44
CA GLY A 307 10.30 -28.73 5.69
C GLY A 307 9.00 -29.27 6.30
N ASP A 308 9.12 -30.08 7.35
CA ASP A 308 7.96 -30.56 8.07
C ASP A 308 7.19 -29.35 8.66
N ILE A 309 6.03 -29.07 8.08
CA ILE A 309 5.11 -28.09 8.66
C ILE A 309 4.53 -28.72 9.93
N PRO A 310 4.76 -28.13 11.12
CA PRO A 310 4.33 -28.72 12.38
C PRO A 310 2.83 -29.00 12.42
N GLU A 311 2.47 -30.21 12.88
CA GLU A 311 1.07 -30.61 13.01
C GLU A 311 0.29 -29.75 14.04
N SER A 312 0.99 -29.12 14.98
CA SER A 312 0.43 -28.21 15.97
C SER A 312 -0.12 -26.90 15.42
N LEU A 313 0.28 -26.51 14.18
CA LEU A 313 -0.23 -25.30 13.58
C LEU A 313 -1.69 -25.43 13.15
N PRO A 314 -2.50 -24.36 13.29
CA PRO A 314 -3.84 -24.29 12.71
C PRO A 314 -3.84 -24.56 11.22
N MET A 315 -4.91 -25.19 10.71
CA MET A 315 -5.01 -25.59 9.30
C MET A 315 -4.83 -24.42 8.32
N GLU A 316 -5.38 -23.26 8.66
CA GLU A 316 -5.24 -22.04 7.86
C GLU A 316 -3.76 -21.61 7.70
N LEU A 317 -2.98 -21.68 8.78
CA LEU A 317 -1.56 -21.32 8.75
C LEU A 317 -0.73 -22.35 8.01
N LYS A 318 -1.06 -23.64 8.14
CA LYS A 318 -0.46 -24.71 7.31
C LYS A 318 -0.72 -24.45 5.84
N THR A 319 -1.95 -24.07 5.49
CA THR A 319 -2.34 -23.75 4.11
C THR A 319 -1.56 -22.54 3.57
N ASN A 320 -1.33 -21.52 4.39
CA ASN A 320 -0.53 -20.35 4.02
C ASN A 320 0.93 -20.74 3.72
N LEU A 321 1.56 -21.53 4.60
CA LEU A 321 2.92 -22.03 4.37
C LEU A 321 3.02 -22.90 3.09
N GLN A 322 2.04 -23.77 2.86
CA GLN A 322 1.97 -24.57 1.62
C GLN A 322 1.83 -23.69 0.38
N ALA A 323 1.06 -22.60 0.47
CA ALA A 323 0.93 -21.63 -0.62
C ALA A 323 2.28 -20.94 -0.94
N VAL A 324 3.03 -20.53 0.08
CA VAL A 324 4.38 -19.95 -0.10
C VAL A 324 5.32 -20.94 -0.81
N MET A 325 5.26 -22.23 -0.45
CA MET A 325 6.09 -23.25 -1.08
C MET A 325 5.71 -23.56 -2.54
N SER A 326 4.43 -23.48 -2.87
CA SER A 326 3.91 -23.89 -4.17
C SER A 326 3.86 -22.77 -5.21
N GLN A 327 3.94 -21.51 -4.80
CA GLN A 327 3.92 -20.36 -5.71
C GLN A 327 5.30 -20.17 -6.37
N PRO A 328 5.35 -19.78 -7.65
CA PRO A 328 6.61 -19.39 -8.28
C PRO A 328 7.30 -18.25 -7.52
N LEU A 329 8.63 -18.26 -7.54
CA LEU A 329 9.39 -17.15 -7.00
C LEU A 329 9.06 -15.83 -7.74
N VAL A 330 8.77 -14.80 -6.99
CA VAL A 330 8.56 -13.46 -7.50
C VAL A 330 9.82 -12.64 -7.23
N PRO A 331 10.55 -12.19 -8.26
CA PRO A 331 11.80 -11.44 -8.11
C PRO A 331 11.69 -10.25 -7.16
N TYR A 332 10.57 -9.53 -7.20
CA TYR A 332 10.28 -8.44 -6.28
C TYR A 332 10.35 -8.88 -4.81
N ILE A 333 9.63 -9.95 -4.47
CA ILE A 333 9.60 -10.47 -3.08
C ILE A 333 10.98 -10.98 -2.66
N CYS A 334 11.66 -11.75 -3.53
CA CYS A 334 13.00 -12.26 -3.23
C CYS A 334 13.98 -11.12 -2.95
N THR A 335 13.90 -10.04 -3.73
CA THR A 335 14.75 -8.87 -3.55
C THR A 335 14.42 -8.15 -2.26
N SER A 336 13.16 -7.89 -1.98
CA SER A 336 12.71 -7.24 -0.72
C SER A 336 13.19 -8.01 0.51
N LEU A 337 13.12 -9.34 0.49
CA LEU A 337 13.64 -10.21 1.56
C LEU A 337 15.16 -10.10 1.74
N SER A 338 15.91 -9.85 0.66
CA SER A 338 17.38 -9.79 0.68
C SER A 338 17.94 -8.41 1.09
N ILE A 339 17.12 -7.36 1.02
CA ILE A 339 17.51 -6.01 1.38
C ILE A 339 17.69 -5.90 2.90
N ASP A 340 18.79 -5.29 3.31
CA ASP A 340 19.07 -4.93 4.70
C ASP A 340 19.66 -3.52 4.75
N MET A 341 18.78 -2.54 4.98
CA MET A 341 19.15 -1.12 4.99
C MET A 341 20.08 -0.76 6.15
N SER A 342 20.05 -1.50 7.26
CA SER A 342 20.93 -1.26 8.42
C SER A 342 22.42 -1.20 8.02
N LYS A 343 22.83 -1.95 7.00
CA LYS A 343 24.20 -1.99 6.44
C LYS A 343 24.60 -0.74 5.68
N SER A 344 23.63 0.12 5.33
CA SER A 344 23.86 1.30 4.47
C SER A 344 23.55 2.63 5.17
N LEU A 345 22.87 2.63 6.30
CA LEU A 345 22.44 3.86 6.98
C LEU A 345 23.59 4.78 7.35
N ALA A 346 24.73 4.24 7.80
CA ALA A 346 25.92 5.04 8.10
C ALA A 346 26.57 5.72 6.88
N LYS A 347 26.18 5.35 5.65
CA LYS A 347 26.63 6.03 4.43
C LYS A 347 25.85 7.31 4.14
N ILE A 348 24.68 7.48 4.74
CA ILE A 348 23.81 8.64 4.55
C ILE A 348 24.46 9.86 5.16
N LYS A 349 24.60 10.93 4.37
CA LYS A 349 25.18 12.21 4.78
C LYS A 349 24.18 13.36 4.72
N CYS A 350 23.15 13.25 3.89
CA CYS A 350 22.10 14.26 3.78
C CYS A 350 21.12 14.15 4.96
N PRO A 351 20.41 15.24 5.31
CA PRO A 351 19.38 15.21 6.34
C PRO A 351 18.30 14.17 6.09
N VAL A 352 17.83 13.50 7.13
CA VAL A 352 16.77 12.47 7.07
C VAL A 352 15.66 12.77 8.09
N LEU A 353 14.43 12.75 7.62
CA LEU A 353 13.24 12.61 8.47
C LEU A 353 12.69 11.20 8.32
N ALA A 354 12.54 10.48 9.42
CA ALA A 354 11.92 9.18 9.46
C ALA A 354 10.69 9.21 10.35
N ILE A 355 9.55 8.78 9.82
CA ILE A 355 8.27 8.83 10.52
C ILE A 355 7.52 7.51 10.41
N ASN A 356 6.78 7.13 11.46
CA ASN A 356 5.88 5.98 11.43
C ASN A 356 4.69 6.16 12.38
N GLY A 357 3.61 5.44 12.13
CA GLY A 357 2.47 5.30 13.03
C GLY A 357 2.72 4.21 14.08
N LYS A 358 2.39 4.45 15.35
CA LYS A 358 2.59 3.45 16.42
C LYS A 358 1.69 2.21 16.29
N LEU A 359 0.60 2.32 15.55
CA LEU A 359 -0.30 1.21 15.25
C LEU A 359 -0.06 0.60 13.86
N ASP A 360 1.11 0.85 13.27
CA ASP A 360 1.50 0.23 12.00
C ASP A 360 1.75 -1.27 12.19
N LEU A 361 0.92 -2.11 11.56
CA LEU A 361 1.06 -3.57 11.56
C LEU A 361 1.83 -4.10 10.34
N GLN A 362 2.26 -3.24 9.41
CA GLN A 362 2.98 -3.65 8.21
C GLN A 362 4.49 -3.39 8.31
N VAL A 363 4.87 -2.24 8.87
CA VAL A 363 6.26 -1.91 9.15
C VAL A 363 6.38 -1.61 10.64
N GLU A 364 6.87 -2.57 11.41
CA GLU A 364 6.91 -2.48 12.87
C GLU A 364 7.70 -1.24 13.31
N PRO A 365 7.06 -0.27 13.98
CA PRO A 365 7.65 1.04 14.22
C PRO A 365 8.84 0.99 15.18
N THR A 366 8.76 0.22 16.27
CA THR A 366 9.83 0.16 17.27
C THR A 366 11.13 -0.40 16.71
N TYR A 367 11.03 -1.46 15.91
CA TYR A 367 12.18 -2.06 15.24
C TYR A 367 12.76 -1.10 14.19
N ASN A 368 11.93 -0.65 13.24
CA ASN A 368 12.42 0.11 12.11
C ASN A 368 12.93 1.50 12.51
N LEU A 369 12.21 2.25 13.35
CA LEU A 369 12.67 3.54 13.84
C LEU A 369 13.90 3.39 14.76
N GLY A 370 13.95 2.31 15.55
CA GLY A 370 15.12 2.01 16.38
C GLY A 370 16.38 1.68 15.59
N VAL A 371 16.25 1.04 14.42
CA VAL A 371 17.36 0.81 13.48
C VAL A 371 17.83 2.12 12.87
N LEU A 372 16.91 3.02 12.48
CA LEU A 372 17.25 4.34 11.94
C LEU A 372 18.00 5.20 12.97
N GLU A 373 17.47 5.32 14.19
CA GLU A 373 18.08 6.12 15.26
C GLU A 373 19.52 5.69 15.54
N LYS A 374 19.79 4.38 15.51
CA LYS A 374 21.12 3.83 15.74
C LYS A 374 22.03 3.91 14.52
N GLY A 375 21.46 3.82 13.31
CA GLY A 375 22.23 3.68 12.07
C GLY A 375 22.59 5.00 11.39
N LEU A 376 21.82 6.07 11.59
CA LEU A 376 22.02 7.39 10.96
C LEU A 376 23.11 8.20 11.70
N THR A 377 24.31 7.68 11.76
CA THR A 377 25.42 8.25 12.56
C THR A 377 26.15 9.42 11.91
N ASN A 378 25.97 9.63 10.60
CA ASN A 378 26.76 10.60 9.82
C ASN A 378 25.93 11.72 9.19
N CYS A 379 24.68 11.87 9.59
CA CYS A 379 23.79 12.92 9.10
C CYS A 379 22.93 13.52 10.22
N LYS A 380 22.39 14.71 9.97
CA LYS A 380 21.31 15.24 10.80
C LYS A 380 20.06 14.42 10.53
N HIS A 381 19.41 13.93 11.55
CA HIS A 381 18.15 13.19 11.39
C HIS A 381 17.15 13.54 12.48
N LYS A 382 15.88 13.26 12.16
CA LYS A 382 14.78 13.34 13.10
C LYS A 382 13.94 12.08 12.92
N VAL A 383 13.70 11.37 14.02
CA VAL A 383 12.84 10.20 14.06
C VAL A 383 11.60 10.53 14.86
N VAL A 384 10.40 10.27 14.33
CA VAL A 384 9.12 10.58 14.97
C VAL A 384 8.18 9.42 14.79
N ASP A 385 7.57 8.99 15.88
CA ASP A 385 6.42 8.09 15.88
C ASP A 385 5.13 8.86 16.25
N PHE A 386 3.99 8.41 15.73
CA PHE A 386 2.71 9.06 15.95
C PHE A 386 1.75 8.12 16.66
N ASP A 387 1.21 8.56 17.80
CA ASP A 387 0.21 7.80 18.55
C ASP A 387 -1.09 7.65 17.76
N GLY A 388 -1.68 6.47 17.79
CA GLY A 388 -2.99 6.19 17.20
C GLY A 388 -3.03 6.13 15.67
N LEU A 389 -1.88 6.22 14.98
CA LEU A 389 -1.81 6.16 13.52
C LEU A 389 -1.39 4.79 13.01
N ASN A 390 -2.03 4.37 11.90
CA ASN A 390 -1.71 3.14 11.17
C ASN A 390 -0.59 3.34 10.13
N HIS A 391 -0.36 2.33 9.29
CA HIS A 391 0.63 2.37 8.21
C HIS A 391 0.41 3.50 7.18
N LEU A 392 -0.84 3.89 6.92
CA LEU A 392 -1.20 4.99 6.02
C LEU A 392 -1.24 6.35 6.74
N PHE A 393 -0.79 6.40 7.99
CA PHE A 393 -0.84 7.60 8.84
C PHE A 393 -2.26 8.15 9.07
N GLN A 394 -3.25 7.26 9.14
CA GLN A 394 -4.63 7.56 9.49
C GLN A 394 -4.87 7.25 10.95
N HIS A 395 -5.69 8.06 11.63
CA HIS A 395 -6.20 7.69 12.95
C HIS A 395 -7.07 6.43 12.86
N CYS A 396 -6.73 5.44 13.65
CA CYS A 396 -7.34 4.11 13.59
C CYS A 396 -7.59 3.54 14.99
N LYS A 397 -8.27 2.40 15.05
CA LYS A 397 -8.55 1.70 16.32
C LYS A 397 -7.53 0.59 16.58
N THR A 398 -7.21 -0.20 15.58
CA THR A 398 -6.39 -1.41 15.72
C THR A 398 -5.12 -1.40 14.86
N GLY A 399 -5.06 -0.52 13.85
CA GLY A 399 -4.00 -0.50 12.84
C GLY A 399 -4.14 -1.58 11.75
N SER A 400 -5.19 -2.39 11.83
CA SER A 400 -5.44 -3.43 10.83
C SER A 400 -5.69 -2.82 9.44
N PRO A 401 -5.08 -3.37 8.38
CA PRO A 401 -5.39 -2.97 7.01
C PRO A 401 -6.87 -3.07 6.64
N THR A 402 -7.64 -3.86 7.39
CA THR A 402 -9.09 -4.00 7.19
C THR A 402 -9.88 -2.74 7.56
N GLU A 403 -9.28 -1.81 8.31
CA GLU A 403 -9.91 -0.53 8.66
C GLU A 403 -9.78 0.54 7.56
N TYR A 404 -8.78 0.42 6.66
CA TYR A 404 -8.42 1.49 5.72
C TYR A 404 -9.58 1.99 4.87
N SER A 405 -10.42 1.10 4.37
CA SER A 405 -11.57 1.47 3.54
C SER A 405 -12.64 2.25 4.29
N GLU A 406 -12.76 2.06 5.61
CA GLU A 406 -13.81 2.67 6.44
C GLU A 406 -13.38 4.00 7.08
N ILE A 407 -12.08 4.27 7.12
CA ILE A 407 -11.53 5.52 7.64
C ILE A 407 -11.71 6.61 6.59
N GLU A 408 -12.27 7.77 6.95
CA GLU A 408 -12.45 8.90 6.03
C GLU A 408 -11.17 9.73 5.87
N GLU A 409 -10.34 9.78 6.91
CA GLU A 409 -9.06 10.49 6.90
C GLU A 409 -8.08 9.81 5.96
N THR A 410 -7.47 10.56 5.05
CA THR A 410 -6.44 10.03 4.13
C THR A 410 -5.07 10.05 4.77
N ILE A 411 -4.73 11.14 5.47
CA ILE A 411 -3.48 11.27 6.23
C ILE A 411 -3.66 12.29 7.35
N SER A 412 -3.11 12.01 8.53
CA SER A 412 -3.21 12.92 9.67
C SER A 412 -2.59 14.30 9.36
N PRO A 413 -3.32 15.40 9.65
CA PRO A 413 -2.77 16.76 9.53
C PRO A 413 -1.51 17.00 10.37
N GLU A 414 -1.36 16.30 11.47
CA GLU A 414 -0.14 16.37 12.30
C GLU A 414 1.08 15.88 11.56
N VAL A 415 0.96 14.75 10.83
CA VAL A 415 2.03 14.20 9.99
C VAL A 415 2.43 15.17 8.90
N LEU A 416 1.43 15.78 8.21
CA LEU A 416 1.67 16.80 7.20
C LEU A 416 2.42 17.99 7.79
N GLY A 417 2.03 18.46 8.98
CA GLY A 417 2.69 19.56 9.70
C GLY A 417 4.15 19.27 10.00
N VAL A 418 4.44 18.10 10.57
CA VAL A 418 5.82 17.70 10.92
C VAL A 418 6.70 17.62 9.68
N MET A 419 6.20 17.06 8.56
CA MET A 419 6.96 17.00 7.30
C MET A 419 7.22 18.39 6.74
N ILE A 420 6.21 19.25 6.67
CA ILE A 420 6.32 20.62 6.14
C ILE A 420 7.34 21.44 6.94
N ASP A 421 7.23 21.42 8.25
CA ASP A 421 8.11 22.21 9.14
C ASP A 421 9.56 21.73 9.05
N TRP A 422 9.76 20.43 8.90
CA TRP A 422 11.10 19.87 8.75
C TRP A 422 11.69 20.18 7.37
N ILE A 423 10.94 19.98 6.27
CA ILE A 423 11.43 20.24 4.90
C ILE A 423 11.82 21.69 4.70
N LYS A 424 11.09 22.64 5.29
CA LYS A 424 11.41 24.08 5.21
C LYS A 424 12.73 24.47 5.86
N GLN A 425 13.36 23.59 6.62
CA GLN A 425 14.65 23.81 7.27
C GLN A 425 15.79 23.26 6.45
N GLN A 426 15.51 22.56 5.35
CA GLN A 426 16.51 21.99 4.46
C GLN A 426 16.80 22.97 3.32
#